data_821d6c2b6008c67ee2e58ab326433a98
#
_entry.id   821d6c2b6008c67ee2e58ab326433a98
#
_cell.length_a   1.000
_cell.length_b   1.000
_cell.length_c   1.000
_cell.angle_alpha   90.00
_cell.angle_beta   90.00
_cell.angle_gamma   90.00
#
_symmetry.space_group_name_H-M   'P 1'
#
loop_
_entity.id
_entity.type
_entity.pdbx_description
1 polymer ?
#
loop_
_entity_poly.entity_id
_entity_poly.type
_entity_poly.pdbx_seq_one_letter_code
_entity_poly.pdbx_strand_id
1 'polypeptide(L)'
;LDVLADPVHFGTFINSYTVFAYMAVVVVIVNLILLGGVKQGIEKAAKVLMPALLVMLLALVAYVLTLDNALAGVEYYVIPDFSKMSASVLNGALSQAFFSLSLGMGILMTYASYISKKDDIVSSAKMVAITDSLVAFVAGLMVLPAIFSFDPNTNPESLSDSSVSMIFVYLPKILLALQNDIGYVGASVVAFSFFLLVFFAAITSLVSIVEVPTATLSDRKGISRKKALGILTLSTGVLTIICTMSFGMVDSLTSFTSYGGASKSFFDIVVDVFYDTILPLNGLMVCLFVMYRWKKARLTQELSQGSPSYEGSMMEKYVNFSLSTFIPFILAVIFINTVATKFFGLKLFGF
;
A
#
# COMPACT_ATOMS: atom_id res chain seq x y z
N LEU A 1 6.12 -21.99 15.69
CA LEU A 1 4.90 -21.55 15.00
C LEU A 1 3.75 -21.30 15.97
N ASP A 2 3.57 -22.12 17.02
CA ASP A 2 2.49 -21.98 18.02
C ASP A 2 2.41 -20.55 18.59
N VAL A 3 3.55 -19.97 18.96
CA VAL A 3 3.63 -18.59 19.47
C VAL A 3 3.19 -17.56 18.44
N LEU A 4 3.51 -17.76 17.15
CA LEU A 4 3.11 -16.85 16.08
C LEU A 4 1.62 -16.97 15.74
N ALA A 5 1.02 -18.13 15.94
CA ALA A 5 -0.39 -18.40 15.69
C ALA A 5 -1.32 -17.95 16.82
N ASP A 6 -0.76 -17.55 17.98
CA ASP A 6 -1.53 -17.00 19.09
C ASP A 6 -1.94 -15.54 18.79
N PRO A 7 -3.25 -15.24 18.68
CA PRO A 7 -3.73 -13.88 18.40
C PRO A 7 -3.28 -12.84 19.44
N VAL A 8 -3.08 -13.28 20.69
CA VAL A 8 -2.65 -12.42 21.80
C VAL A 8 -1.18 -12.02 21.63
N HIS A 9 -0.38 -12.88 20.98
CA HIS A 9 1.05 -12.64 20.80
C HIS A 9 1.34 -11.38 19.98
N PHE A 10 0.60 -11.17 18.90
CA PHE A 10 0.75 -9.98 18.08
C PHE A 10 0.43 -8.70 18.86
N GLY A 11 -0.68 -8.69 19.60
CA GLY A 11 -1.05 -7.56 20.48
C GLY A 11 -0.01 -7.30 21.57
N THR A 12 0.51 -8.36 22.21
CA THR A 12 1.56 -8.25 23.21
C THR A 12 2.86 -7.71 22.62
N PHE A 13 3.22 -8.16 21.41
CA PHE A 13 4.43 -7.69 20.73
C PHE A 13 4.37 -6.21 20.41
N ILE A 14 3.27 -5.71 19.80
CA ILE A 14 3.13 -4.28 19.45
C ILE A 14 3.08 -3.37 20.68
N ASN A 15 2.69 -3.91 21.84
CA ASN A 15 2.67 -3.21 23.13
C ASN A 15 3.97 -3.38 23.93
N SER A 16 4.97 -4.07 23.37
CA SER A 16 6.25 -4.27 24.03
C SER A 16 7.32 -3.30 23.56
N TYR A 17 8.26 -2.95 24.44
CA TYR A 17 9.40 -2.10 24.05
C TYR A 17 10.32 -2.73 23.01
N THR A 18 10.22 -4.04 22.77
CA THR A 18 11.01 -4.72 21.74
C THR A 18 10.66 -4.26 20.32
N VAL A 19 9.44 -3.75 20.09
CA VAL A 19 9.03 -3.19 18.78
C VAL A 19 9.95 -2.06 18.35
N PHE A 20 10.45 -1.24 19.28
CA PHE A 20 11.36 -0.13 18.94
C PHE A 20 12.71 -0.60 18.42
N ALA A 21 13.22 -1.75 18.89
CA ALA A 21 14.44 -2.33 18.36
C ALA A 21 14.28 -2.76 16.90
N TYR A 22 13.17 -3.42 16.55
CA TYR A 22 12.86 -3.79 15.17
C TYR A 22 12.61 -2.57 14.28
N MET A 23 11.93 -1.55 14.79
CA MET A 23 11.77 -0.27 14.09
C MET A 23 13.12 0.38 13.77
N ALA A 24 14.06 0.38 14.74
CA ALA A 24 15.40 0.92 14.51
C ALA A 24 16.13 0.17 13.39
N VAL A 25 16.04 -1.16 13.35
CA VAL A 25 16.61 -1.97 12.26
C VAL A 25 16.02 -1.57 10.90
N VAL A 26 14.70 -1.45 10.79
CA VAL A 26 14.01 -1.04 9.56
C VAL A 26 14.45 0.37 9.14
N VAL A 27 14.51 1.32 10.07
CA VAL A 27 14.97 2.70 9.81
C VAL A 27 16.41 2.70 9.29
N VAL A 28 17.30 1.90 9.87
CA VAL A 28 18.70 1.79 9.40
C VAL A 28 18.74 1.25 7.97
N ILE A 29 18.01 0.16 7.66
CA ILE A 29 17.97 -0.43 6.32
C ILE A 29 17.48 0.59 5.29
N VAL A 30 16.37 1.27 5.56
CA VAL A 30 15.80 2.29 4.66
C VAL A 30 16.78 3.43 4.42
N ASN A 31 17.40 3.94 5.50
CA ASN A 31 18.41 5.02 5.38
C ASN A 31 19.65 4.58 4.59
N LEU A 32 20.14 3.36 4.77
CA LEU A 32 21.29 2.84 4.01
C LEU A 32 20.97 2.78 2.51
N ILE A 33 19.77 2.31 2.15
CA ILE A 33 19.33 2.30 0.75
C ILE A 33 19.25 3.73 0.20
N LEU A 34 18.61 4.65 0.92
CA LEU A 34 18.41 6.02 0.49
C LEU A 34 19.71 6.83 0.42
N LEU A 35 20.70 6.57 1.29
CA LEU A 35 22.03 7.19 1.23
C LEU A 35 22.78 6.84 -0.07
N GLY A 36 22.52 5.68 -0.66
CA GLY A 36 23.05 5.30 -1.97
C GLY A 36 22.48 6.12 -3.14
N GLY A 37 21.44 6.92 -2.91
CA GLY A 37 20.76 7.71 -3.93
C GLY A 37 19.91 6.86 -4.87
N VAL A 38 19.50 7.45 -6.01
CA VAL A 38 18.56 6.78 -6.93
C VAL A 38 19.20 5.55 -7.57
N LYS A 39 20.36 5.69 -8.23
CA LYS A 39 20.97 4.59 -9.01
C LYS A 39 21.61 3.50 -8.16
N GLN A 40 22.39 3.85 -7.14
CA GLN A 40 23.15 2.88 -6.34
C GLN A 40 22.39 2.38 -5.11
N GLY A 41 21.36 3.10 -4.70
CA GLY A 41 20.48 2.75 -3.58
C GLY A 41 19.16 2.17 -4.07
N ILE A 42 18.22 3.03 -4.44
CA ILE A 42 16.84 2.66 -4.75
C ILE A 42 16.76 1.67 -5.91
N GLU A 43 17.37 2.00 -7.07
CA GLU A 43 17.32 1.16 -8.26
C GLU A 43 17.98 -0.19 -8.03
N LYS A 44 19.14 -0.21 -7.36
CA LYS A 44 19.85 -1.45 -7.04
C LYS A 44 19.05 -2.33 -6.06
N ALA A 45 18.47 -1.74 -5.04
CA ALA A 45 17.61 -2.46 -4.09
C ALA A 45 16.38 -3.03 -4.80
N ALA A 46 15.68 -2.22 -5.60
CA ALA A 46 14.49 -2.65 -6.35
C ALA A 46 14.81 -3.79 -7.33
N LYS A 47 15.94 -3.74 -8.05
CA LYS A 47 16.38 -4.81 -8.97
C LYS A 47 16.61 -6.17 -8.31
N VAL A 48 16.87 -6.20 -7.01
CA VAL A 48 17.05 -7.45 -6.25
C VAL A 48 15.76 -7.84 -5.53
N LEU A 49 15.14 -6.90 -4.80
CA LEU A 49 14.00 -7.20 -3.94
C LEU A 49 12.74 -7.51 -4.73
N MET A 50 12.46 -6.79 -5.84
CA MET A 50 11.22 -7.00 -6.59
C MET A 50 11.18 -8.35 -7.34
N PRO A 51 12.23 -8.78 -8.07
CA PRO A 51 12.26 -10.13 -8.64
C PRO A 51 12.20 -11.22 -7.57
N ALA A 52 12.92 -11.06 -6.44
CA ALA A 52 12.86 -12.01 -5.34
C ALA A 52 11.44 -12.13 -4.78
N LEU A 53 10.77 -11.00 -4.56
CA LEU A 53 9.37 -10.94 -4.14
C LEU A 53 8.46 -11.69 -5.12
N LEU A 54 8.59 -11.42 -6.42
CA LEU A 54 7.77 -12.06 -7.44
C LEU A 54 7.99 -13.59 -7.48
N VAL A 55 9.24 -14.04 -7.42
CA VAL A 55 9.58 -15.47 -7.40
C VAL A 55 9.00 -16.15 -6.15
N MET A 56 9.15 -15.52 -4.99
CA MET A 56 8.59 -16.04 -3.73
C MET A 56 7.06 -16.09 -3.78
N LEU A 57 6.42 -15.04 -4.29
CA LEU A 57 4.97 -14.99 -4.45
C LEU A 57 4.48 -16.13 -5.36
N LEU A 58 5.08 -16.30 -6.52
CA LEU A 58 4.71 -17.36 -7.46
C LEU A 58 4.94 -18.76 -6.88
N ALA A 59 6.03 -18.96 -6.15
CA ALA A 59 6.31 -20.21 -5.47
C ALA A 59 5.26 -20.53 -4.39
N LEU A 60 4.85 -19.52 -3.59
CA LEU A 60 3.81 -19.68 -2.59
C LEU A 60 2.44 -19.93 -3.21
N VAL A 61 2.09 -19.23 -4.30
CA VAL A 61 0.85 -19.51 -5.05
C VAL A 61 0.84 -20.94 -5.57
N ALA A 62 1.92 -21.35 -6.25
CA ALA A 62 2.03 -22.73 -6.76
C ALA A 62 1.86 -23.77 -5.66
N TYR A 63 2.46 -23.52 -4.49
CA TYR A 63 2.31 -24.39 -3.33
C TYR A 63 0.87 -24.38 -2.79
N VAL A 64 0.25 -23.23 -2.57
CA VAL A 64 -1.11 -23.10 -2.03
C VAL A 64 -2.13 -23.80 -2.94
N LEU A 65 -1.96 -23.70 -4.25
CA LEU A 65 -2.84 -24.36 -5.23
C LEU A 65 -2.73 -25.90 -5.22
N THR A 66 -1.72 -26.49 -4.57
CA THR A 66 -1.62 -27.94 -4.36
C THR A 66 -2.35 -28.44 -3.11
N LEU A 67 -2.82 -27.52 -2.26
CA LEU A 67 -3.52 -27.87 -1.02
C LEU A 67 -4.96 -28.35 -1.28
N ASP A 68 -5.43 -29.20 -0.39
CA ASP A 68 -6.83 -29.63 -0.41
C ASP A 68 -7.78 -28.44 -0.24
N ASN A 69 -8.92 -28.46 -0.93
CA ASN A 69 -9.92 -27.38 -0.95
C ASN A 69 -9.44 -26.00 -1.48
N ALA A 70 -8.21 -25.86 -1.98
CA ALA A 70 -7.71 -24.60 -2.56
C ALA A 70 -8.62 -24.08 -3.69
N LEU A 71 -9.20 -25.00 -4.48
CA LEU A 71 -10.09 -24.64 -5.58
C LEU A 71 -11.34 -23.88 -5.12
N ALA A 72 -11.89 -24.16 -3.94
CA ALA A 72 -13.02 -23.38 -3.39
C ALA A 72 -12.64 -21.91 -3.15
N GLY A 73 -11.42 -21.66 -2.68
CA GLY A 73 -10.90 -20.31 -2.52
C GLY A 73 -10.60 -19.60 -3.84
N VAL A 74 -10.13 -20.35 -4.85
CA VAL A 74 -9.97 -19.82 -6.22
C VAL A 74 -11.33 -19.44 -6.81
N GLU A 75 -12.33 -20.31 -6.68
CA GLU A 75 -13.69 -20.08 -7.17
C GLU A 75 -14.29 -18.83 -6.51
N TYR A 76 -14.20 -18.73 -5.20
CA TYR A 76 -14.64 -17.55 -4.46
C TYR A 76 -13.96 -16.26 -4.93
N TYR A 77 -12.66 -16.31 -5.23
CA TYR A 77 -11.89 -15.13 -5.63
C TYR A 77 -12.12 -14.70 -7.07
N VAL A 78 -12.23 -15.67 -7.99
CA VAL A 78 -12.23 -15.40 -9.44
C VAL A 78 -13.64 -15.24 -9.99
N ILE A 79 -14.64 -15.92 -9.41
CA ILE A 79 -16.02 -15.82 -9.89
C ILE A 79 -16.72 -14.62 -9.26
N PRO A 80 -17.06 -13.58 -10.04
CA PRO A 80 -17.69 -12.38 -9.51
C PRO A 80 -19.14 -12.64 -9.13
N ASP A 81 -19.52 -12.27 -7.90
CA ASP A 81 -20.89 -12.23 -7.45
C ASP A 81 -21.48 -10.84 -7.66
N PHE A 82 -22.15 -10.62 -8.78
CA PHE A 82 -22.76 -9.34 -9.10
C PHE A 82 -23.92 -8.96 -8.16
N SER A 83 -24.48 -9.91 -7.40
CA SER A 83 -25.54 -9.60 -6.42
C SER A 83 -25.02 -8.78 -5.25
N LYS A 84 -23.73 -8.90 -4.94
CA LYS A 84 -23.03 -8.15 -3.89
C LYS A 84 -22.49 -6.79 -4.36
N MET A 85 -22.65 -6.46 -5.66
CA MET A 85 -22.16 -5.18 -6.18
C MET A 85 -22.98 -4.03 -5.60
N SER A 86 -22.30 -3.15 -4.90
CA SER A 86 -22.89 -1.98 -4.24
C SER A 86 -22.02 -0.74 -4.47
N ALA A 87 -22.57 0.43 -4.18
CA ALA A 87 -21.79 1.68 -4.22
C ALA A 87 -20.60 1.63 -3.25
N SER A 88 -20.74 0.94 -2.11
CA SER A 88 -19.65 0.72 -1.15
C SER A 88 -18.51 -0.11 -1.76
N VAL A 89 -18.83 -1.21 -2.42
CA VAL A 89 -17.84 -2.06 -3.11
C VAL A 89 -17.09 -1.27 -4.18
N LEU A 90 -17.82 -0.49 -4.98
CA LEU A 90 -17.21 0.34 -6.03
C LEU A 90 -16.29 1.42 -5.44
N ASN A 91 -16.73 2.10 -4.39
CA ASN A 91 -15.93 3.11 -3.68
C ASN A 91 -14.67 2.47 -3.05
N GLY A 92 -14.80 1.30 -2.42
CA GLY A 92 -13.68 0.56 -1.87
C GLY A 92 -12.66 0.16 -2.95
N ALA A 93 -13.13 -0.36 -4.08
CA ALA A 93 -12.27 -0.72 -5.21
C ALA A 93 -11.51 0.48 -5.80
N LEU A 94 -12.20 1.61 -5.97
CA LEU A 94 -11.58 2.85 -6.45
C LEU A 94 -10.55 3.40 -5.46
N SER A 95 -10.87 3.39 -4.18
CA SER A 95 -9.94 3.80 -3.12
C SER A 95 -8.72 2.89 -3.09
N GLN A 96 -8.92 1.57 -3.17
CA GLN A 96 -7.81 0.62 -3.21
C GLN A 96 -6.91 0.81 -4.43
N ALA A 97 -7.46 1.00 -5.62
CA ALA A 97 -6.68 1.29 -6.83
C ALA A 97 -5.86 2.58 -6.69
N PHE A 98 -6.45 3.62 -6.08
CA PHE A 98 -5.77 4.89 -5.82
C PHE A 98 -4.58 4.73 -4.88
N PHE A 99 -4.75 3.95 -3.80
CA PHE A 99 -3.68 3.71 -2.82
C PHE A 99 -2.62 2.75 -3.35
N SER A 100 -3.00 1.67 -4.02
CA SER A 100 -2.08 0.68 -4.58
C SER A 100 -1.10 1.32 -5.56
N LEU A 101 -1.60 2.18 -6.44
CA LEU A 101 -0.78 2.94 -7.40
C LEU A 101 -0.04 4.13 -6.77
N SER A 102 -0.11 4.31 -5.45
CA SER A 102 0.55 5.40 -4.71
C SER A 102 0.21 6.80 -5.24
N LEU A 103 -1.03 6.99 -5.69
CA LEU A 103 -1.51 8.28 -6.20
C LEU A 103 -1.73 9.27 -5.04
N GLY A 104 -1.47 10.54 -5.26
CA GLY A 104 -1.59 11.58 -4.23
C GLY A 104 -0.44 11.64 -3.21
N MET A 105 0.42 10.61 -3.11
CA MET A 105 1.58 10.57 -2.20
C MET A 105 2.81 11.32 -2.73
N GLY A 106 2.81 11.72 -4.00
CA GLY A 106 3.97 12.36 -4.61
C GLY A 106 5.05 11.39 -5.11
N ILE A 107 4.90 10.08 -4.88
CA ILE A 107 5.91 9.06 -5.22
C ILE A 107 6.14 9.03 -6.72
N LEU A 108 5.08 8.88 -7.52
CA LEU A 108 5.19 8.85 -8.98
C LEU A 108 5.73 10.17 -9.56
N MET A 109 5.37 11.32 -8.97
CA MET A 109 5.92 12.62 -9.37
C MET A 109 7.43 12.72 -9.08
N THR A 110 7.85 12.24 -7.93
CA THR A 110 9.28 12.23 -7.55
C THR A 110 10.07 11.31 -8.48
N TYR A 111 9.58 10.11 -8.74
CA TYR A 111 10.26 9.19 -9.67
C TYR A 111 10.23 9.69 -11.12
N ALA A 112 9.14 10.31 -11.56
CA ALA A 112 9.06 10.94 -12.87
C ALA A 112 10.09 12.08 -13.04
N SER A 113 10.51 12.75 -11.96
CA SER A 113 11.55 13.77 -12.04
C SER A 113 12.96 13.21 -12.30
N TYR A 114 13.15 11.90 -12.15
CA TYR A 114 14.42 11.21 -12.37
C TYR A 114 14.57 10.58 -13.75
N ILE A 115 13.48 10.45 -14.50
CA ILE A 115 13.51 9.91 -15.87
C ILE A 115 13.93 10.98 -16.87
N SER A 116 14.42 10.54 -18.04
CA SER A 116 14.85 11.45 -19.10
C SER A 116 13.66 11.88 -19.97
N LYS A 117 13.79 13.03 -20.63
CA LYS A 117 12.77 13.51 -21.58
C LYS A 117 12.51 12.58 -22.78
N LYS A 118 13.40 11.60 -23.01
CA LYS A 118 13.25 10.62 -24.09
C LYS A 118 12.48 9.37 -23.66
N ASP A 119 12.25 9.19 -22.36
CA ASP A 119 11.54 8.02 -21.85
C ASP A 119 10.04 8.13 -22.13
N ASP A 120 9.44 7.04 -22.56
CA ASP A 120 8.00 6.96 -22.84
C ASP A 120 7.21 6.85 -21.51
N ILE A 121 6.71 8.00 -21.05
CA ILE A 121 5.89 8.11 -19.82
C ILE A 121 4.58 7.32 -19.97
N VAL A 122 3.97 7.33 -21.15
CA VAL A 122 2.68 6.68 -21.40
C VAL A 122 2.81 5.16 -21.30
N SER A 123 3.85 4.60 -21.92
CA SER A 123 4.16 3.18 -21.83
C SER A 123 4.52 2.78 -20.40
N SER A 124 5.32 3.58 -19.72
CA SER A 124 5.71 3.36 -18.33
C SER A 124 4.51 3.35 -17.39
N ALA A 125 3.59 4.32 -17.53
CA ALA A 125 2.38 4.38 -16.70
C ALA A 125 1.45 3.16 -16.94
N LYS A 126 1.30 2.73 -18.19
CA LYS A 126 0.54 1.50 -18.51
C LYS A 126 1.18 0.27 -17.88
N MET A 127 2.50 0.14 -18.00
CA MET A 127 3.23 -0.99 -17.43
C MET A 127 3.08 -1.05 -15.91
N VAL A 128 3.20 0.10 -15.22
CA VAL A 128 2.98 0.19 -13.78
C VAL A 128 1.57 -0.28 -13.41
N ALA A 129 0.53 0.24 -14.08
CA ALA A 129 -0.85 -0.12 -13.77
C ALA A 129 -1.15 -1.62 -14.01
N ILE A 130 -0.64 -2.18 -15.13
CA ILE A 130 -0.82 -3.60 -15.45
C ILE A 130 -0.08 -4.48 -14.45
N THR A 131 1.18 -4.15 -14.14
CA THR A 131 2.00 -4.94 -13.22
C THR A 131 1.43 -4.92 -11.81
N ASP A 132 1.00 -3.76 -11.32
CA ASP A 132 0.34 -3.61 -10.01
C ASP A 132 -0.90 -4.51 -9.92
N SER A 133 -1.78 -4.43 -10.93
CA SER A 133 -3.00 -5.25 -10.98
C SER A 133 -2.70 -6.74 -11.05
N LEU A 134 -1.70 -7.15 -11.85
CA LEU A 134 -1.31 -8.56 -11.96
C LEU A 134 -0.74 -9.09 -10.64
N VAL A 135 0.16 -8.35 -10.00
CA VAL A 135 0.76 -8.76 -8.72
C VAL A 135 -0.31 -8.83 -7.63
N ALA A 136 -1.23 -7.86 -7.56
CA ALA A 136 -2.34 -7.87 -6.63
C ALA A 136 -3.25 -9.10 -6.84
N PHE A 137 -3.57 -9.41 -8.11
CA PHE A 137 -4.37 -10.58 -8.46
C PHE A 137 -3.68 -11.90 -8.04
N VAL A 138 -2.39 -12.03 -8.34
CA VAL A 138 -1.61 -13.21 -7.96
C VAL A 138 -1.49 -13.34 -6.43
N ALA A 139 -1.34 -12.22 -5.71
CA ALA A 139 -1.34 -12.23 -4.25
C ALA A 139 -2.69 -12.69 -3.66
N GLY A 140 -3.81 -12.30 -4.27
CA GLY A 140 -5.14 -12.79 -3.90
C GLY A 140 -5.27 -14.31 -4.10
N LEU A 141 -4.68 -14.85 -5.18
CA LEU A 141 -4.61 -16.31 -5.42
C LEU A 141 -3.73 -17.07 -4.40
N MET A 142 -2.89 -16.37 -3.65
CA MET A 142 -2.15 -16.98 -2.53
C MET A 142 -3.00 -16.98 -1.25
N VAL A 143 -3.58 -15.83 -0.91
CA VAL A 143 -4.20 -15.63 0.41
C VAL A 143 -5.55 -16.34 0.53
N LEU A 144 -6.45 -16.13 -0.44
CA LEU A 144 -7.81 -16.65 -0.32
C LEU A 144 -7.87 -18.19 -0.44
N PRO A 145 -7.24 -18.82 -1.43
CA PRO A 145 -7.19 -20.30 -1.47
C PRO A 145 -6.53 -20.91 -0.23
N ALA A 146 -5.50 -20.26 0.35
CA ALA A 146 -4.90 -20.72 1.58
C ALA A 146 -5.91 -20.71 2.75
N ILE A 147 -6.71 -19.64 2.90
CA ILE A 147 -7.74 -19.55 3.95
C ILE A 147 -8.74 -20.71 3.81
N PHE A 148 -9.29 -20.92 2.63
CA PHE A 148 -10.27 -21.99 2.38
C PHE A 148 -9.69 -23.40 2.49
N SER A 149 -8.38 -23.58 2.25
CA SER A 149 -7.72 -24.87 2.44
C SER A 149 -7.62 -25.29 3.90
N PHE A 150 -7.34 -24.33 4.78
CA PHE A 150 -7.11 -24.63 6.19
C PHE A 150 -8.34 -24.43 7.07
N ASP A 151 -9.31 -23.64 6.63
CA ASP A 151 -10.62 -23.52 7.26
C ASP A 151 -11.73 -23.55 6.22
N PRO A 152 -12.13 -24.75 5.76
CA PRO A 152 -13.16 -24.92 4.73
C PRO A 152 -14.53 -24.35 5.12
N ASN A 153 -14.79 -24.14 6.41
CA ASN A 153 -16.03 -23.57 6.93
C ASN A 153 -15.93 -22.05 7.20
N THR A 154 -14.83 -21.44 6.82
CA THR A 154 -14.68 -19.99 6.97
C THR A 154 -15.81 -19.26 6.26
N ASN A 155 -16.59 -18.48 7.02
CA ASN A 155 -17.49 -17.53 6.40
C ASN A 155 -16.69 -16.33 5.91
N PRO A 156 -16.63 -16.07 4.58
CA PRO A 156 -15.90 -14.93 4.04
C PRO A 156 -16.32 -13.58 4.62
N GLU A 157 -17.59 -13.47 5.08
CA GLU A 157 -18.13 -12.26 5.73
C GLU A 157 -17.57 -12.04 7.15
N SER A 158 -17.00 -13.09 7.76
CA SER A 158 -16.35 -13.02 9.07
C SER A 158 -14.85 -12.73 8.99
N LEU A 159 -14.28 -12.68 7.79
CA LEU A 159 -12.88 -12.31 7.62
C LEU A 159 -12.65 -10.87 8.09
N SER A 160 -11.53 -10.65 8.74
CA SER A 160 -11.20 -9.36 9.31
C SER A 160 -11.21 -8.24 8.26
N ASP A 161 -11.81 -7.12 8.57
CA ASP A 161 -11.78 -5.90 7.76
C ASP A 161 -10.37 -5.27 7.68
N SER A 162 -9.42 -5.80 8.44
CA SER A 162 -8.04 -5.32 8.48
C SER A 162 -7.07 -6.29 7.81
N SER A 163 -6.36 -5.82 6.78
CA SER A 163 -5.27 -6.57 6.14
C SER A 163 -4.14 -6.93 7.12
N VAL A 164 -3.90 -6.10 8.13
CA VAL A 164 -2.93 -6.36 9.20
C VAL A 164 -3.34 -7.58 10.00
N SER A 165 -4.61 -7.66 10.42
CA SER A 165 -5.13 -8.83 11.12
C SER A 165 -5.09 -10.09 10.25
N MET A 166 -5.40 -9.99 8.96
CA MET A 166 -5.28 -11.13 8.04
C MET A 166 -3.85 -11.65 7.97
N ILE A 167 -2.85 -10.79 7.84
CA ILE A 167 -1.45 -11.18 7.69
C ILE A 167 -0.85 -11.68 9.01
N PHE A 168 -1.14 -11.04 10.13
CA PHE A 168 -0.45 -11.31 11.40
C PHE A 168 -1.25 -12.13 12.41
N VAL A 169 -2.53 -12.37 12.17
CA VAL A 169 -3.38 -13.19 13.04
C VAL A 169 -3.89 -14.44 12.33
N TYR A 170 -4.43 -14.32 11.12
CA TYR A 170 -5.00 -15.46 10.39
C TYR A 170 -3.93 -16.32 9.71
N LEU A 171 -3.02 -15.73 8.93
CA LEU A 171 -2.00 -16.49 8.22
C LEU A 171 -1.09 -17.32 9.13
N PRO A 172 -0.65 -16.86 10.30
CA PRO A 172 0.11 -17.73 11.23
C PRO A 172 -0.66 -18.98 11.64
N LYS A 173 -1.99 -18.90 11.83
CA LYS A 173 -2.82 -20.09 12.15
C LYS A 173 -2.85 -21.08 10.99
N ILE A 174 -2.94 -20.56 9.77
CA ILE A 174 -2.89 -21.37 8.55
C ILE A 174 -1.53 -22.06 8.44
N LEU A 175 -0.45 -21.33 8.67
CA LEU A 175 0.91 -21.85 8.64
C LEU A 175 1.18 -22.91 9.75
N LEU A 176 0.50 -22.74 10.90
CA LEU A 176 0.53 -23.76 11.95
C LEU A 176 -0.20 -25.05 11.53
N ALA A 177 -1.38 -24.93 10.93
CA ALA A 177 -2.14 -26.10 10.44
C ALA A 177 -1.34 -26.87 9.39
N LEU A 178 -0.61 -26.17 8.54
CA LEU A 178 0.29 -26.75 7.53
C LEU A 178 1.36 -27.68 8.10
N GLN A 179 1.73 -27.51 9.37
CA GLN A 179 2.68 -28.40 10.05
C GLN A 179 2.22 -29.86 10.05
N ASN A 180 0.91 -30.11 10.01
CA ASN A 180 0.36 -31.47 9.99
C ASN A 180 0.63 -32.18 8.65
N ASP A 181 0.70 -31.42 7.55
CA ASP A 181 0.85 -31.97 6.19
C ASP A 181 2.31 -32.11 5.76
N ILE A 182 3.13 -31.08 6.00
CA ILE A 182 4.52 -31.05 5.54
C ILE A 182 5.55 -31.05 6.68
N GLY A 183 5.11 -31.23 7.93
CA GLY A 183 5.94 -31.25 9.11
C GLY A 183 6.42 -29.84 9.53
N TYR A 184 6.99 -29.76 10.75
CA TYR A 184 7.44 -28.51 11.34
C TYR A 184 8.45 -27.74 10.49
N VAL A 185 9.44 -28.42 9.93
CA VAL A 185 10.49 -27.77 9.11
C VAL A 185 9.91 -27.20 7.83
N GLY A 186 9.06 -27.96 7.12
CA GLY A 186 8.39 -27.50 5.91
C GLY A 186 7.53 -26.27 6.16
N ALA A 187 6.67 -26.32 7.17
CA ALA A 187 5.81 -25.21 7.56
C ALA A 187 6.62 -23.96 7.97
N SER A 188 7.75 -24.17 8.67
CA SER A 188 8.64 -23.05 9.05
C SER A 188 9.30 -22.39 7.85
N VAL A 189 9.70 -23.15 6.83
CA VAL A 189 10.27 -22.61 5.59
C VAL A 189 9.23 -21.79 4.83
N VAL A 190 8.00 -22.28 4.73
CA VAL A 190 6.90 -21.55 4.08
C VAL A 190 6.58 -20.25 4.84
N ALA A 191 6.47 -20.34 6.17
CA ALA A 191 6.24 -19.17 7.04
C ALA A 191 7.35 -18.13 6.88
N PHE A 192 8.62 -18.55 6.95
CA PHE A 192 9.76 -17.66 6.78
C PHE A 192 9.73 -16.97 5.39
N SER A 193 9.47 -17.76 4.33
CA SER A 193 9.41 -17.24 2.97
C SER A 193 8.29 -16.20 2.82
N PHE A 194 7.12 -16.47 3.41
CA PHE A 194 6.00 -15.53 3.40
C PHE A 194 6.32 -14.21 4.12
N PHE A 195 6.81 -14.28 5.36
CA PHE A 195 7.13 -13.06 6.11
C PHE A 195 8.32 -12.30 5.53
N LEU A 196 9.27 -12.99 4.89
CA LEU A 196 10.36 -12.35 4.16
C LEU A 196 9.84 -11.61 2.91
N LEU A 197 8.86 -12.18 2.20
CA LEU A 197 8.16 -11.53 1.10
C LEU A 197 7.47 -10.24 1.57
N VAL A 198 6.69 -10.31 2.66
CA VAL A 198 6.01 -9.15 3.26
C VAL A 198 7.04 -8.08 3.67
N PHE A 199 8.15 -8.51 4.28
CA PHE A 199 9.23 -7.59 4.67
C PHE A 199 9.85 -6.86 3.46
N PHE A 200 10.13 -7.57 2.37
CA PHE A 200 10.66 -6.95 1.15
C PHE A 200 9.68 -5.97 0.53
N ALA A 201 8.40 -6.33 0.48
CA ALA A 201 7.34 -5.43 0.01
C ALA A 201 7.26 -4.16 0.87
N ALA A 202 7.31 -4.29 2.19
CA ALA A 202 7.28 -3.16 3.12
C ALA A 202 8.52 -2.24 2.96
N ILE A 203 9.73 -2.81 2.86
CA ILE A 203 10.97 -2.02 2.68
C ILE A 203 10.95 -1.21 1.38
N THR A 204 10.54 -1.81 0.27
CA THR A 204 10.46 -1.09 -1.02
C THR A 204 9.47 0.07 -0.97
N SER A 205 8.33 -0.11 -0.31
CA SER A 205 7.34 0.94 -0.10
C SER A 205 7.85 2.06 0.81
N LEU A 206 8.47 1.72 1.94
CA LEU A 206 9.06 2.71 2.86
C LEU A 206 10.14 3.55 2.20
N VAL A 207 11.02 2.92 1.40
CA VAL A 207 12.05 3.65 0.63
C VAL A 207 11.40 4.67 -0.30
N SER A 208 10.34 4.29 -1.01
CA SER A 208 9.61 5.18 -1.92
C SER A 208 8.94 6.34 -1.20
N ILE A 209 8.30 6.08 -0.05
CA ILE A 209 7.62 7.12 0.74
C ILE A 209 8.63 8.12 1.31
N VAL A 210 9.76 7.65 1.85
CA VAL A 210 10.78 8.54 2.45
C VAL A 210 11.58 9.31 1.40
N GLU A 211 11.69 8.79 0.17
CA GLU A 211 12.35 9.49 -0.94
C GLU A 211 11.65 10.82 -1.29
N VAL A 212 10.32 10.87 -1.26
CA VAL A 212 9.54 12.06 -1.63
C VAL A 212 9.97 13.31 -0.83
N PRO A 213 9.88 13.31 0.51
CA PRO A 213 10.33 14.45 1.29
C PRO A 213 11.86 14.65 1.25
N THR A 214 12.64 13.57 1.06
CA THR A 214 14.11 13.65 0.91
C THR A 214 14.48 14.45 -0.32
N ALA A 215 13.92 14.11 -1.48
CA ALA A 215 14.13 14.83 -2.73
C ALA A 215 13.65 16.30 -2.60
N THR A 216 12.45 16.48 -2.07
CA THR A 216 11.87 17.83 -1.88
C THR A 216 12.74 18.72 -1.02
N LEU A 217 13.28 18.22 0.09
CA LEU A 217 14.17 19.00 0.98
C LEU A 217 15.51 19.29 0.32
N SER A 218 16.07 18.33 -0.40
CA SER A 218 17.34 18.52 -1.11
C SER A 218 17.21 19.54 -2.22
N ASP A 219 16.18 19.45 -3.04
CA ASP A 219 15.99 20.29 -4.22
C ASP A 219 15.57 21.72 -3.82
N ARG A 220 14.61 21.85 -2.90
CA ARG A 220 14.03 23.14 -2.54
C ARG A 220 14.95 23.98 -1.63
N LYS A 221 15.66 23.34 -0.71
CA LYS A 221 16.52 24.02 0.28
C LYS A 221 18.01 23.93 -0.03
N GLY A 222 18.40 23.21 -1.08
CA GLY A 222 19.81 23.01 -1.46
C GLY A 222 20.63 22.32 -0.37
N ILE A 223 20.00 21.58 0.54
CA ILE A 223 20.71 20.84 1.59
C ILE A 223 21.17 19.48 1.07
N SER A 224 22.30 18.99 1.60
CA SER A 224 22.80 17.68 1.18
C SER A 224 21.79 16.57 1.54
N ARG A 225 21.74 15.54 0.69
CA ARG A 225 20.89 14.38 0.88
C ARG A 225 21.03 13.73 2.27
N LYS A 226 22.27 13.62 2.79
CA LYS A 226 22.54 13.12 4.14
C LYS A 226 21.85 13.96 5.21
N LYS A 227 21.91 15.29 5.08
CA LYS A 227 21.28 16.21 6.03
C LYS A 227 19.75 16.14 5.92
N ALA A 228 19.20 16.06 4.71
CA ALA A 228 17.77 15.86 4.49
C ALA A 228 17.27 14.58 5.15
N LEU A 229 17.93 13.45 4.91
CA LEU A 229 17.61 12.18 5.55
C LEU A 229 17.72 12.23 7.07
N GLY A 230 18.75 12.84 7.63
CA GLY A 230 18.90 13.00 9.08
C GLY A 230 17.73 13.77 9.70
N ILE A 231 17.32 14.90 9.09
CA ILE A 231 16.17 15.68 9.55
C ILE A 231 14.89 14.85 9.48
N LEU A 232 14.67 14.14 8.37
CA LEU A 232 13.47 13.33 8.17
C LEU A 232 13.45 12.13 9.12
N THR A 233 14.56 11.42 9.26
CA THR A 233 14.65 10.28 10.19
C THR A 233 14.35 10.71 11.62
N LEU A 234 14.85 11.87 12.04
CA LEU A 234 14.55 12.39 13.38
C LEU A 234 13.08 12.77 13.52
N SER A 235 12.52 13.55 12.57
CA SER A 235 11.14 14.03 12.66
C SER A 235 10.11 12.90 12.53
N THR A 236 10.29 12.02 11.55
CA THR A 236 9.40 10.86 11.37
C THR A 236 9.61 9.83 12.48
N GLY A 237 10.84 9.65 12.96
CA GLY A 237 11.15 8.76 14.08
C GLY A 237 10.40 9.16 15.36
N VAL A 238 10.42 10.43 15.71
CA VAL A 238 9.64 10.96 16.86
C VAL A 238 8.14 10.67 16.66
N LEU A 239 7.60 11.00 15.49
CA LEU A 239 6.18 10.77 15.19
C LEU A 239 5.84 9.28 15.24
N THR A 240 6.71 8.42 14.70
CA THR A 240 6.50 6.97 14.70
C THR A 240 6.52 6.40 16.12
N ILE A 241 7.42 6.88 16.99
CA ILE A 241 7.44 6.48 18.40
C ILE A 241 6.11 6.84 19.07
N ILE A 242 5.62 8.08 18.90
CA ILE A 242 4.34 8.52 19.49
C ILE A 242 3.18 7.65 18.95
N CYS A 243 3.13 7.41 17.63
CA CYS A 243 2.14 6.52 17.02
C CYS A 243 2.22 5.10 17.59
N THR A 244 3.41 4.54 17.76
CA THR A 244 3.58 3.19 18.33
C THR A 244 3.10 3.13 19.77
N MET A 245 3.41 4.13 20.58
CA MET A 245 2.94 4.22 21.97
C MET A 245 1.41 4.31 22.09
N SER A 246 0.72 4.73 21.04
CA SER A 246 -0.75 4.82 20.99
C SER A 246 -1.47 3.48 20.76
N PHE A 247 -0.74 2.38 20.57
CA PHE A 247 -1.32 1.03 20.43
C PHE A 247 -1.56 0.32 21.79
N GLY A 248 -1.63 1.05 22.89
CA GLY A 248 -1.93 0.51 24.20
C GLY A 248 -0.81 0.68 25.24
N MET A 249 0.36 1.24 24.86
CA MET A 249 1.44 1.51 25.81
C MET A 249 1.17 2.72 26.71
N VAL A 250 0.45 3.72 26.19
CA VAL A 250 0.15 4.97 26.89
C VAL A 250 -1.33 5.28 26.72
N ASP A 251 -2.10 5.20 27.80
CA ASP A 251 -3.57 5.37 27.79
C ASP A 251 -4.02 6.69 27.18
N SER A 252 -3.34 7.79 27.48
CA SER A 252 -3.65 9.11 26.94
C SER A 252 -3.43 9.24 25.43
N LEU A 253 -2.59 8.39 24.83
CA LEU A 253 -2.37 8.31 23.40
C LEU A 253 -3.30 7.29 22.73
N THR A 254 -3.67 6.23 23.48
CA THR A 254 -4.59 5.17 23.00
C THR A 254 -6.03 5.68 22.89
N SER A 255 -6.43 6.55 23.79
CA SER A 255 -7.73 7.22 23.79
C SER A 255 -7.54 8.73 23.74
N PHE A 256 -6.92 9.22 22.66
CA PHE A 256 -6.46 10.61 22.56
C PHE A 256 -7.60 11.61 22.36
N THR A 257 -8.60 11.25 21.58
CA THR A 257 -9.78 12.08 21.30
C THR A 257 -10.98 11.25 20.89
N SER A 258 -12.13 11.88 20.66
CA SER A 258 -13.34 11.24 20.17
C SER A 258 -13.96 12.06 19.04
N TYR A 259 -14.19 11.42 17.91
CA TYR A 259 -14.95 11.98 16.79
C TYR A 259 -15.54 10.84 15.93
N GLY A 260 -16.52 11.16 15.08
CA GLY A 260 -17.20 10.14 14.26
C GLY A 260 -17.93 9.06 15.08
N GLY A 261 -18.22 9.33 16.36
CA GLY A 261 -18.89 8.37 17.25
C GLY A 261 -17.99 7.32 17.91
N ALA A 262 -16.65 7.42 17.74
CA ALA A 262 -15.70 6.47 18.31
C ALA A 262 -14.52 7.17 19.04
N SER A 263 -13.96 6.49 20.04
CA SER A 263 -12.67 6.88 20.61
C SER A 263 -11.57 6.62 19.60
N LYS A 264 -10.62 7.53 19.50
CA LYS A 264 -9.52 7.52 18.53
C LYS A 264 -8.18 7.62 19.22
N SER A 265 -7.26 6.74 18.82
CA SER A 265 -5.87 6.84 19.20
C SER A 265 -5.15 7.97 18.44
N PHE A 266 -3.97 8.35 18.89
CA PHE A 266 -3.13 9.30 18.14
C PHE A 266 -2.79 8.77 16.74
N PHE A 267 -2.54 7.47 16.59
CA PHE A 267 -2.32 6.84 15.29
C PHE A 267 -3.54 6.97 14.38
N ASP A 268 -4.76 6.72 14.91
CA ASP A 268 -5.99 6.87 14.12
C ASP A 268 -6.15 8.28 13.55
N ILE A 269 -5.80 9.32 14.33
CA ILE A 269 -5.84 10.70 13.83
C ILE A 269 -4.87 10.90 12.68
N VAL A 270 -3.64 10.38 12.80
CA VAL A 270 -2.63 10.49 11.75
C VAL A 270 -3.13 9.80 10.48
N VAL A 271 -3.73 8.62 10.59
CA VAL A 271 -4.31 7.88 9.47
C VAL A 271 -5.52 8.62 8.90
N ASP A 272 -6.51 8.95 9.72
CA ASP A 272 -7.76 9.58 9.25
C ASP A 272 -7.51 10.93 8.56
N VAL A 273 -6.54 11.73 9.06
CA VAL A 273 -6.22 13.05 8.47
C VAL A 273 -5.29 12.92 7.27
N PHE A 274 -4.10 12.33 7.47
CA PHE A 274 -3.05 12.40 6.45
C PHE A 274 -3.20 11.33 5.37
N TYR A 275 -3.64 10.14 5.73
CA TYR A 275 -3.79 9.03 4.80
C TYR A 275 -5.18 9.04 4.14
N ASP A 276 -6.25 8.95 4.92
CA ASP A 276 -7.60 8.79 4.36
C ASP A 276 -8.15 10.09 3.74
N THR A 277 -7.80 11.27 4.30
CA THR A 277 -8.37 12.56 3.87
C THR A 277 -7.46 13.32 2.90
N ILE A 278 -6.19 13.52 3.25
CA ILE A 278 -5.28 14.38 2.47
C ILE A 278 -4.87 13.72 1.16
N LEU A 279 -4.71 12.40 1.08
CA LEU A 279 -4.27 11.76 -0.15
C LEU A 279 -5.28 11.90 -1.31
N PRO A 280 -6.58 11.59 -1.15
CA PRO A 280 -7.57 11.85 -2.20
C PRO A 280 -7.66 13.34 -2.57
N LEU A 281 -7.55 14.23 -1.58
CA LEU A 281 -7.52 15.67 -1.83
C LEU A 281 -6.30 16.07 -2.67
N ASN A 282 -5.12 15.55 -2.37
CA ASN A 282 -3.91 15.80 -3.18
C ASN A 282 -4.10 15.33 -4.62
N GLY A 283 -4.65 14.13 -4.81
CA GLY A 283 -4.96 13.62 -6.15
C GLY A 283 -5.90 14.53 -6.92
N LEU A 284 -6.96 15.02 -6.26
CA LEU A 284 -7.89 16.00 -6.82
C LEU A 284 -7.17 17.30 -7.20
N MET A 285 -6.34 17.83 -6.29
CA MET A 285 -5.57 19.06 -6.56
C MET A 285 -4.60 18.91 -7.74
N VAL A 286 -3.96 17.75 -7.89
CA VAL A 286 -3.10 17.44 -9.05
C VAL A 286 -3.92 17.46 -10.34
N CYS A 287 -5.09 16.83 -10.39
CA CYS A 287 -5.98 16.87 -11.55
C CYS A 287 -6.37 18.31 -11.90
N LEU A 288 -6.80 19.09 -10.91
CA LEU A 288 -7.17 20.49 -11.12
C LEU A 288 -5.98 21.34 -11.60
N PHE A 289 -4.80 21.14 -11.01
CA PHE A 289 -3.58 21.81 -11.44
C PHE A 289 -3.24 21.50 -12.92
N VAL A 290 -3.24 20.23 -13.29
CA VAL A 290 -2.93 19.79 -14.66
C VAL A 290 -3.93 20.37 -15.65
N MET A 291 -5.24 20.35 -15.34
CA MET A 291 -6.27 20.82 -16.25
C MET A 291 -6.35 22.33 -16.38
N TYR A 292 -6.26 23.06 -15.26
CA TYR A 292 -6.52 24.49 -15.25
C TYR A 292 -5.26 25.35 -15.26
N ARG A 293 -4.18 24.94 -14.59
CA ARG A 293 -2.94 25.73 -14.47
C ARG A 293 -1.87 25.34 -15.49
N TRP A 294 -1.59 24.04 -15.61
CA TRP A 294 -0.59 23.55 -16.58
C TRP A 294 -1.15 23.50 -18.00
N LYS A 295 -2.41 23.16 -18.16
CA LYS A 295 -3.21 23.06 -19.38
C LYS A 295 -2.91 21.80 -20.19
N LYS A 296 -3.97 21.27 -20.82
CA LYS A 296 -3.94 20.05 -21.66
C LYS A 296 -2.85 20.06 -22.73
N ALA A 297 -2.66 21.19 -23.41
CA ALA A 297 -1.68 21.31 -24.49
C ALA A 297 -0.24 21.03 -23.99
N ARG A 298 0.11 21.52 -22.79
CA ARG A 298 1.43 21.24 -22.21
C ARG A 298 1.57 19.80 -21.77
N LEU A 299 0.50 19.21 -21.23
CA LEU A 299 0.48 17.80 -20.90
C LEU A 299 0.71 16.94 -22.14
N THR A 300 -0.05 17.20 -23.25
CA THR A 300 0.13 16.50 -24.52
C THR A 300 1.57 16.67 -25.04
N GLN A 301 2.11 17.89 -25.02
CA GLN A 301 3.48 18.16 -25.42
C GLN A 301 4.50 17.35 -24.63
N GLU A 302 4.35 17.27 -23.31
CA GLU A 302 5.25 16.52 -22.43
C GLU A 302 5.19 15.01 -22.72
N LEU A 303 3.98 14.46 -22.81
CA LEU A 303 3.78 13.03 -23.08
C LEU A 303 4.24 12.62 -24.48
N SER A 304 4.17 13.52 -25.46
CA SER A 304 4.60 13.29 -26.84
C SER A 304 6.13 13.28 -27.00
N GLN A 305 6.91 13.82 -26.05
CA GLN A 305 8.37 13.83 -26.15
C GLN A 305 8.97 12.43 -26.20
N GLY A 306 8.49 11.52 -25.34
CA GLY A 306 8.92 10.12 -25.32
C GLY A 306 8.02 9.18 -26.13
N SER A 307 6.83 9.63 -26.52
CA SER A 307 5.84 8.84 -27.28
C SER A 307 5.25 9.66 -28.43
N PRO A 308 5.92 9.75 -29.58
CA PRO A 308 5.49 10.58 -30.72
C PRO A 308 4.09 10.22 -31.24
N SER A 309 3.65 8.99 -31.05
CA SER A 309 2.32 8.51 -31.44
C SER A 309 1.20 8.88 -30.46
N TYR A 310 1.51 9.58 -29.39
CA TYR A 310 0.51 9.93 -28.35
C TYR A 310 -0.44 11.02 -28.84
N GLU A 311 0.08 12.07 -29.48
CA GLU A 311 -0.72 13.19 -30.00
C GLU A 311 -1.71 12.71 -31.08
N GLY A 312 -2.96 13.09 -30.97
CA GLY A 312 -4.06 12.65 -31.83
C GLY A 312 -4.58 11.24 -31.55
N SER A 313 -3.96 10.48 -30.65
CA SER A 313 -4.32 9.09 -30.35
C SER A 313 -5.60 8.99 -29.52
N MET A 314 -6.20 7.79 -29.50
CA MET A 314 -7.29 7.46 -28.57
C MET A 314 -6.86 7.59 -27.11
N MET A 315 -5.56 7.32 -26.81
CA MET A 315 -5.02 7.45 -25.47
C MET A 315 -5.00 8.92 -25.01
N GLU A 316 -4.64 9.85 -25.86
CA GLU A 316 -4.72 11.27 -25.53
C GLU A 316 -6.16 11.69 -25.21
N LYS A 317 -7.14 11.27 -26.01
CA LYS A 317 -8.56 11.55 -25.77
C LYS A 317 -9.02 10.96 -24.43
N TYR A 318 -8.65 9.72 -24.15
CA TYR A 318 -8.96 9.04 -22.89
C TYR A 318 -8.35 9.77 -21.68
N VAL A 319 -7.07 10.10 -21.72
CA VAL A 319 -6.37 10.81 -20.62
C VAL A 319 -6.99 12.19 -20.40
N ASN A 320 -7.23 12.94 -21.47
CA ASN A 320 -7.84 14.26 -21.38
C ASN A 320 -9.26 14.22 -20.83
N PHE A 321 -10.09 13.26 -21.23
CA PHE A 321 -11.43 13.05 -20.68
C PHE A 321 -11.36 12.64 -19.21
N SER A 322 -10.55 11.65 -18.88
CA SER A 322 -10.43 11.13 -17.52
C SER A 322 -9.98 12.20 -16.53
N LEU A 323 -8.92 12.95 -16.87
CA LEU A 323 -8.39 14.02 -16.00
C LEU A 323 -9.32 15.23 -15.88
N SER A 324 -10.15 15.50 -16.90
CA SER A 324 -11.03 16.67 -16.85
C SER A 324 -12.40 16.41 -16.24
N THR A 325 -12.83 15.16 -16.15
CA THR A 325 -14.21 14.83 -15.77
C THR A 325 -14.27 13.71 -14.74
N PHE A 326 -13.85 12.51 -15.13
CA PHE A 326 -14.11 11.28 -14.38
C PHE A 326 -13.28 11.21 -13.09
N ILE A 327 -11.97 11.37 -13.19
CA ILE A 327 -11.06 11.24 -12.02
C ILE A 327 -11.32 12.33 -10.97
N PRO A 328 -11.40 13.63 -11.32
CA PRO A 328 -11.72 14.67 -10.33
C PRO A 328 -13.05 14.45 -9.63
N PHE A 329 -14.08 14.00 -10.38
CA PHE A 329 -15.39 13.70 -9.79
C PHE A 329 -15.29 12.57 -8.74
N ILE A 330 -14.66 11.45 -9.11
CA ILE A 330 -14.47 10.32 -8.20
C ILE A 330 -13.67 10.73 -6.95
N LEU A 331 -12.55 11.42 -7.12
CA LEU A 331 -11.72 11.87 -6.01
C LEU A 331 -12.46 12.85 -5.09
N ALA A 332 -13.31 13.71 -5.64
CA ALA A 332 -14.16 14.60 -4.86
C ALA A 332 -15.19 13.79 -4.05
N VAL A 333 -15.82 12.79 -4.65
CA VAL A 333 -16.76 11.90 -3.95
C VAL A 333 -16.06 11.12 -2.83
N ILE A 334 -14.91 10.50 -3.11
CA ILE A 334 -14.11 9.79 -2.10
C ILE A 334 -13.74 10.74 -0.96
N PHE A 335 -13.22 11.91 -1.26
CA PHE A 335 -12.82 12.90 -0.25
C PHE A 335 -14.01 13.33 0.63
N ILE A 336 -15.14 13.72 0.01
CA ILE A 336 -16.35 14.15 0.76
C ILE A 336 -16.88 13.02 1.61
N ASN A 337 -16.99 11.80 1.06
CA ASN A 337 -17.48 10.65 1.81
C ASN A 337 -16.55 10.29 2.97
N THR A 338 -15.24 10.30 2.77
CA THR A 338 -14.26 10.04 3.82
C THR A 338 -14.39 11.05 4.97
N VAL A 339 -14.45 12.35 4.64
CA VAL A 339 -14.62 13.41 5.64
C VAL A 339 -15.94 13.22 6.41
N ALA A 340 -17.04 12.98 5.70
CA ALA A 340 -18.35 12.81 6.31
C ALA A 340 -18.41 11.59 7.24
N THR A 341 -17.88 10.46 6.78
CA THR A 341 -17.91 9.21 7.55
C THR A 341 -16.95 9.25 8.73
N LYS A 342 -15.68 9.64 8.50
CA LYS A 342 -14.64 9.57 9.52
C LYS A 342 -14.84 10.62 10.64
N PHE A 343 -15.13 11.86 10.27
CA PHE A 343 -15.17 12.95 11.25
C PHE A 343 -16.59 13.24 11.80
N PHE A 344 -17.62 12.99 11.01
CA PHE A 344 -19.01 13.30 11.41
C PHE A 344 -19.87 12.06 11.61
N GLY A 345 -19.39 10.86 11.29
CA GLY A 345 -20.17 9.62 11.39
C GLY A 345 -21.35 9.55 10.41
N LEU A 346 -21.32 10.38 9.34
CA LEU A 346 -22.40 10.48 8.36
C LEU A 346 -22.14 9.56 7.16
N LYS A 347 -23.09 8.71 6.84
CA LYS A 347 -23.05 7.85 5.65
C LYS A 347 -23.78 8.55 4.50
N LEU A 348 -23.08 9.39 3.71
CA LEU A 348 -23.72 10.26 2.70
C LEU A 348 -24.25 9.49 1.48
N PHE A 349 -23.61 8.42 1.06
CA PHE A 349 -23.95 7.69 -0.16
C PHE A 349 -24.43 6.26 0.12
N GLY A 350 -24.94 5.99 1.34
CA GLY A 350 -25.43 4.67 1.73
C GLY A 350 -24.34 3.66 2.08
N PHE A 351 -23.12 4.13 2.29
CA PHE A 351 -21.97 3.32 2.68
C PHE A 351 -21.10 4.01 3.72
#